data_86387564798332265053a144285343a6
#
_entry.id   86387564798332265053a144285343a6
#
_cell.length_a   1.000
_cell.length_b   1.000
_cell.length_c   1.000
_cell.angle_alpha   90.00
_cell.angle_beta   90.00
_cell.angle_gamma   90.00
#
_symmetry.space_group_name_H-M   'P 1'
#
loop_
_entity.id
_entity.type
_entity.pdbx_description
1 polymer ?
#
loop_
_entity_poly.entity_id
_entity_poly.type
_entity_poly.pdbx_seq_one_letter_code
_entity_poly.pdbx_strand_id
1 'polypeptide(L)'
;QQRLSLVRALACDPELLFLDEPTANLDPASTAAIESLVLEANARGVTVVLVTHDAGQAKRLGEDLVFLQNGTVVKTGPVEKVLANPRSEPVRAWREGRLYLGPNTQSLNDYPGRKN
;
A
#
# COMPACT_ATOMS: atom_id res chain seq x y z
N GLN A 1 14.28 -4.59 -14.12
CA GLN A 1 13.36 -3.51 -14.38
C GLN A 1 12.00 -3.76 -13.73
N GLN A 2 11.50 -2.78 -12.95
CA GLN A 2 10.31 -2.91 -12.12
C GLN A 2 9.05 -3.21 -12.95
N ARG A 3 8.86 -2.46 -14.02
CA ARG A 3 7.66 -2.60 -14.84
C ARG A 3 7.56 -3.98 -15.48
N LEU A 4 8.67 -4.47 -15.99
CA LEU A 4 8.70 -5.78 -16.62
C LEU A 4 8.46 -6.89 -15.59
N SER A 5 9.05 -6.74 -14.41
CA SER A 5 8.85 -7.71 -13.33
C SER A 5 7.38 -7.76 -12.91
N LEU A 6 6.72 -6.62 -12.83
CA LEU A 6 5.31 -6.54 -12.47
C LEU A 6 4.43 -7.18 -13.56
N VAL A 7 4.71 -6.90 -14.82
CA VAL A 7 3.97 -7.51 -15.92
C VAL A 7 4.09 -9.03 -15.88
N ARG A 8 5.29 -9.54 -15.63
CA ARG A 8 5.51 -10.99 -15.54
C ARG A 8 4.74 -11.60 -14.37
N ALA A 9 4.74 -10.92 -13.23
CA ALA A 9 3.99 -11.40 -12.07
C ALA A 9 2.49 -11.44 -12.37
N LEU A 10 1.96 -10.44 -13.04
CA LEU A 10 0.55 -10.38 -13.40
C LEU A 10 0.18 -11.42 -14.45
N ALA A 11 1.10 -11.79 -15.33
CA ALA A 11 0.85 -12.81 -16.35
C ALA A 11 0.58 -14.18 -15.72
N CYS A 12 1.00 -14.40 -14.47
CA CYS A 12 0.72 -15.65 -13.76
C CYS A 12 -0.68 -15.69 -13.14
N ASP A 13 -1.47 -14.64 -13.32
CA ASP A 13 -2.83 -14.54 -12.81
C ASP A 13 -2.92 -14.77 -11.29
N PRO A 14 -2.20 -13.97 -10.48
CA PRO A 14 -2.14 -14.21 -9.05
C PRO A 14 -3.43 -13.76 -8.34
N GLU A 15 -3.70 -14.38 -7.21
CA GLU A 15 -4.77 -13.94 -6.32
C GLU A 15 -4.29 -12.80 -5.41
N LEU A 16 -3.00 -12.82 -5.06
CA LEU A 16 -2.37 -11.85 -4.17
C LEU A 16 -1.09 -11.36 -4.81
N LEU A 17 -0.89 -10.06 -4.78
CA LEU A 17 0.33 -9.42 -5.26
C LEU A 17 0.90 -8.57 -4.12
N PHE A 18 2.13 -8.86 -3.73
CA PHE A 18 2.82 -8.09 -2.69
C PHE A 18 3.92 -7.26 -3.35
N LEU A 19 3.87 -5.95 -3.13
CA LEU A 19 4.82 -5.01 -3.71
C LEU A 19 5.47 -4.17 -2.61
N ASP A 20 6.80 -4.21 -2.55
CA ASP A 20 7.56 -3.45 -1.57
C ASP A 20 8.24 -2.28 -2.26
N GLU A 21 7.68 -1.09 -2.07
CA GLU A 21 8.19 0.16 -2.63
C GLU A 21 8.49 0.04 -4.13
N PRO A 22 7.48 -0.36 -4.92
CA PRO A 22 7.73 -0.72 -6.33
C PRO A 22 8.13 0.45 -7.22
N THR A 23 7.93 1.68 -6.76
CA THR A 23 8.25 2.88 -7.54
C THR A 23 9.42 3.66 -6.96
N ALA A 24 10.14 3.10 -5.99
CA ALA A 24 11.29 3.77 -5.40
C ALA A 24 12.34 4.07 -6.48
N ASN A 25 12.83 5.29 -6.48
CA ASN A 25 13.88 5.76 -7.40
C ASN A 25 13.49 5.75 -8.88
N LEU A 26 12.19 5.71 -9.19
CA LEU A 26 11.71 5.82 -10.56
C LEU A 26 11.32 7.25 -10.89
N ASP A 27 11.44 7.60 -12.17
CA ASP A 27 10.95 8.88 -12.65
C ASP A 27 9.42 8.94 -12.62
N PRO A 28 8.81 10.14 -12.73
CA PRO A 28 7.36 10.26 -12.64
C PRO A 28 6.58 9.46 -13.69
N ALA A 29 7.10 9.37 -14.91
CA ALA A 29 6.41 8.61 -15.96
C ALA A 29 6.41 7.13 -15.68
N SER A 30 7.54 6.58 -15.22
CA SER A 30 7.64 5.17 -14.87
C SER A 30 6.79 4.86 -13.65
N THR A 31 6.77 5.76 -12.66
CA THR A 31 5.92 5.64 -11.49
C THR A 31 4.45 5.55 -11.90
N ALA A 32 4.00 6.45 -12.77
CA ALA A 32 2.62 6.45 -13.23
C ALA A 32 2.26 5.15 -13.94
N ALA A 33 3.18 4.61 -14.73
CA ALA A 33 2.95 3.35 -15.44
C ALA A 33 2.78 2.18 -14.45
N ILE A 34 3.62 2.12 -13.43
CA ILE A 34 3.51 1.09 -12.40
C ILE A 34 2.20 1.22 -11.63
N GLU A 35 1.85 2.44 -11.24
CA GLU A 35 0.61 2.67 -10.50
C GLU A 35 -0.62 2.29 -11.31
N SER A 36 -0.60 2.55 -12.61
CA SER A 36 -1.69 2.14 -13.49
C SER A 36 -1.85 0.62 -13.55
N LEU A 37 -0.73 -0.10 -13.60
CA LEU A 37 -0.77 -1.57 -13.59
C LEU A 37 -1.33 -2.10 -12.29
N VAL A 38 -0.99 -1.47 -11.18
CA VAL A 38 -1.51 -1.87 -9.86
C VAL A 38 -3.02 -1.67 -9.78
N LEU A 39 -3.49 -0.51 -10.23
CA LEU A 39 -4.94 -0.22 -10.22
C LEU A 39 -5.70 -1.17 -11.14
N GLU A 40 -5.14 -1.47 -12.30
CA GLU A 40 -5.74 -2.39 -13.24
C GLU A 40 -5.83 -3.80 -12.68
N ALA A 41 -4.76 -4.27 -12.03
CA ALA A 41 -4.75 -5.58 -11.39
C ALA A 41 -5.82 -5.66 -10.30
N ASN A 42 -5.91 -4.62 -9.47
CA ASN A 42 -6.90 -4.58 -8.40
C ASN A 42 -8.32 -4.57 -8.97
N ALA A 43 -8.55 -3.85 -10.06
CA ALA A 43 -9.86 -3.82 -10.71
C ALA A 43 -10.27 -5.18 -11.26
N ARG A 44 -9.31 -6.04 -11.58
CA ARG A 44 -9.57 -7.41 -12.05
C ARG A 44 -9.70 -8.42 -10.93
N GLY A 45 -9.66 -7.98 -9.68
CA GLY A 45 -9.86 -8.85 -8.53
C GLY A 45 -8.60 -9.32 -7.83
N VAL A 46 -7.42 -8.86 -8.24
CA VAL A 46 -6.18 -9.19 -7.55
C VAL A 46 -6.12 -8.40 -6.26
N THR A 47 -5.86 -9.08 -5.15
CA THR A 47 -5.59 -8.39 -3.88
C THR A 47 -4.16 -7.88 -3.91
N VAL A 48 -3.99 -6.58 -3.75
CA VAL A 48 -2.67 -5.96 -3.78
C VAL A 48 -2.31 -5.46 -2.39
N VAL A 49 -1.17 -5.89 -1.89
CA VAL A 49 -0.57 -5.33 -0.67
C VAL A 49 0.63 -4.52 -1.09
N LEU A 50 0.57 -3.23 -0.84
CA LEU A 50 1.59 -2.29 -1.27
C LEU A 50 2.27 -1.68 -0.04
N VAL A 51 3.58 -1.78 0.01
CA VAL A 51 4.38 -1.10 1.03
C VAL A 51 4.98 0.15 0.42
N THR A 52 4.72 1.30 1.03
CA THR A 52 5.23 2.57 0.53
C THR A 52 5.50 3.56 1.67
N HIS A 53 6.45 4.46 1.44
CA HIS A 53 6.70 5.61 2.30
C HIS A 53 6.03 6.87 1.77
N ASP A 54 5.43 6.81 0.61
CA ASP A 54 4.87 7.97 -0.08
C ASP A 54 3.39 8.12 0.23
N ALA A 55 3.05 9.15 0.99
CA ALA A 55 1.67 9.43 1.38
C ALA A 55 0.77 9.68 0.17
N GLY A 56 1.30 10.36 -0.85
CA GLY A 56 0.55 10.60 -2.09
C GLY A 56 0.21 9.32 -2.79
N GLN A 57 1.15 8.39 -2.86
CA GLN A 57 0.91 7.07 -3.46
C GLN A 57 -0.13 6.29 -2.66
N ALA A 58 -0.02 6.31 -1.34
CA ALA A 58 -0.98 5.66 -0.47
C ALA A 58 -2.39 6.18 -0.75
N LYS A 59 -2.52 7.48 -0.91
CA LYS A 59 -3.82 8.11 -1.16
C LYS A 59 -4.36 7.77 -2.54
N ARG A 60 -3.49 7.72 -3.56
CA ARG A 60 -3.92 7.41 -4.92
C ARG A 60 -4.34 5.97 -5.12
N LEU A 61 -3.63 5.04 -4.48
CA LEU A 61 -3.79 3.61 -4.76
C LEU A 61 -4.56 2.85 -3.69
N GLY A 62 -4.47 3.30 -2.43
CA GLY A 62 -4.96 2.51 -1.32
C GLY A 62 -6.43 2.71 -1.04
N GLU A 63 -7.09 1.63 -0.63
CA GLU A 63 -8.43 1.67 -0.05
C GLU A 63 -8.32 1.65 1.46
N ASP A 64 -7.55 0.72 1.97
CA ASP A 64 -7.29 0.57 3.40
C ASP A 64 -5.81 0.69 3.67
N LEU A 65 -5.50 1.18 4.86
CA LEU A 65 -4.13 1.47 5.23
C LEU A 65 -3.80 0.86 6.59
N VAL A 66 -2.65 0.21 6.65
CA VAL A 66 -2.06 -0.25 7.92
C VAL A 66 -0.78 0.53 8.11
N PHE A 67 -0.73 1.34 9.15
CA PHE A 67 0.44 2.16 9.46
C PHE A 67 1.27 1.41 10.49
N LEU A 68 2.50 1.08 10.10
CA LEU A 68 3.44 0.38 10.97
C LEU A 68 4.58 1.31 11.38
N GLN A 69 4.97 1.17 12.64
CA GLN A 69 6.13 1.88 13.16
C GLN A 69 6.85 0.95 14.14
N ASN A 70 8.13 0.75 13.91
CA ASN A 70 8.96 -0.12 14.76
C ASN A 70 8.35 -1.52 14.95
N GLY A 71 7.81 -2.07 13.87
CA GLY A 71 7.23 -3.40 13.89
C GLY A 71 5.86 -3.51 14.55
N THR A 72 5.26 -2.38 14.92
CA THR A 72 3.98 -2.35 15.60
C THR A 72 2.93 -1.62 14.75
N VAL A 73 1.72 -2.17 14.71
CA VAL A 73 0.60 -1.50 14.06
C VAL A 73 0.19 -0.30 14.91
N VAL A 74 0.34 0.89 14.36
CA VAL A 74 -0.01 2.14 15.05
C VAL A 74 -1.46 2.49 14.79
N LYS A 75 -1.89 2.37 13.53
CA LYS A 75 -3.24 2.71 13.12
C LYS A 75 -3.62 1.93 11.88
N THR A 76 -4.90 1.67 11.72
CA THR A 76 -5.43 0.99 10.54
C THR A 76 -6.82 1.52 10.25
N GLY A 77 -7.22 1.46 8.99
CA GLY A 77 -8.54 1.88 8.58
C GLY A 77 -8.55 2.36 7.13
N PRO A 78 -9.66 2.90 6.68
CA PRO A 78 -9.73 3.50 5.35
C PRO A 78 -8.69 4.61 5.21
N VAL A 79 -8.04 4.63 4.05
CA VAL A 79 -6.97 5.59 3.78
C VAL A 79 -7.42 7.03 4.06
N GLU A 80 -8.61 7.38 3.63
CA GLU A 80 -9.09 8.73 3.81
C GLU A 80 -9.21 9.12 5.27
N LYS A 81 -9.67 8.19 6.11
CA LYS A 81 -9.81 8.46 7.54
C LYS A 81 -8.47 8.54 8.25
N VAL A 82 -7.55 7.65 7.88
CA VAL A 82 -6.23 7.64 8.50
C VAL A 82 -5.47 8.92 8.18
N LEU A 83 -5.57 9.41 6.96
CA LEU A 83 -4.84 10.59 6.50
C LEU A 83 -5.59 11.91 6.70
N ALA A 84 -6.83 11.87 7.13
CA ALA A 84 -7.66 13.08 7.24
C ALA A 84 -7.22 14.03 8.34
N ASN A 85 -6.53 13.53 9.36
CA ASN A 85 -6.08 14.34 10.48
C ASN A 85 -4.56 14.47 10.49
N PRO A 86 -4.00 15.52 9.87
CA PRO A 86 -2.55 15.68 9.79
C PRO A 86 -1.88 15.92 11.15
N ARG A 87 -2.66 16.22 12.18
CA ARG A 87 -2.13 16.43 13.52
C ARG A 87 -2.08 15.15 14.34
N SER A 88 -2.64 14.06 13.82
CA SER A 88 -2.60 12.79 14.53
C SER A 88 -1.18 12.25 14.60
N GLU A 89 -0.89 11.53 15.66
CA GLU A 89 0.43 10.94 15.86
C GLU A 89 0.83 10.01 14.70
N PRO A 90 -0.07 9.16 14.17
CA PRO A 90 0.30 8.32 13.05
C PRO A 90 0.74 9.09 11.81
N VAL A 91 0.12 10.22 11.54
CA VAL A 91 0.49 11.03 10.37
C VAL A 91 1.83 11.72 10.59
N ARG A 92 2.07 12.21 11.81
CA ARG A 92 3.37 12.82 12.13
C ARG A 92 4.50 11.80 12.11
N ALA A 93 4.23 10.61 12.52
CA ALA A 93 5.21 9.52 12.51
C ALA A 93 5.49 9.00 11.12
N TRP A 94 4.77 9.48 10.13
CA TRP A 94 4.83 9.04 8.74
C TRP A 94 6.24 8.91 8.19
N ARG A 95 7.08 9.89 8.48
CA ARG A 95 8.44 9.94 7.93
C ARG A 95 9.31 8.77 8.39
N GLU A 96 8.92 8.12 9.47
CA GLU A 96 9.70 7.05 10.08
C GLU A 96 9.02 5.69 9.96
N GLY A 97 7.78 5.69 9.49
CA GLY A 97 6.99 4.48 9.41
C GLY A 97 6.93 3.89 8.02
N ARG A 98 6.31 2.74 7.94
CA ARG A 98 5.97 2.09 6.68
C ARG A 98 4.48 1.95 6.58
N LEU A 99 3.98 2.01 5.36
CA LEU A 99 2.56 1.87 5.08
C LEU A 99 2.31 0.59 4.32
N TYR A 100 1.30 -0.14 4.74
CA TYR A 100 0.77 -1.26 3.99
C TYR A 100 -0.59 -0.86 3.45
N LEU A 101 -0.77 -1.06 2.16
CA LEU A 101 -2.00 -0.73 1.48
C LEU A 101 -2.58 -1.99 0.85
N GLY A 102 -3.89 -2.11 0.89
CA GLY A 102 -4.53 -3.23 0.25
C GLY A 102 -6.00 -2.94 -0.01
N PRO A 103 -6.61 -3.69 -0.93
CA PRO A 103 -8.02 -3.51 -1.22
C PRO A 103 -8.94 -4.02 -0.12
N ASN A 104 -8.42 -4.85 0.77
CA ASN A 104 -9.21 -5.43 1.86
C ASN A 104 -8.34 -5.65 3.08
N THR A 105 -8.44 -4.77 4.05
CA THR A 105 -7.70 -4.88 5.29
C THR A 105 -8.45 -5.63 6.38
N GLN A 106 -9.65 -6.13 6.08
CA GLN A 106 -10.43 -6.86 7.07
C GLN A 106 -9.65 -8.05 7.62
N SER A 107 -9.00 -8.79 6.74
CA SER A 107 -8.20 -9.92 7.16
C SER A 107 -7.00 -9.50 8.01
N LEU A 108 -6.49 -8.31 7.80
CA LEU A 108 -5.39 -7.78 8.60
C LEU A 108 -5.86 -7.38 9.99
N ASN A 109 -7.11 -6.95 10.11
CA ASN A 109 -7.68 -6.61 11.39
C ASN A 109 -7.83 -7.83 12.29
N ASP A 110 -7.99 -8.99 11.69
CA ASP A 110 -8.15 -10.25 12.41
C ASP A 110 -6.83 -10.94 12.69
N TYR A 111 -5.72 -10.33 12.31
CA TYR A 111 -4.40 -10.93 12.47
C TYR A 111 -4.06 -11.10 13.95
N PRO A 112 -3.65 -12.31 14.37
CA PRO A 112 -3.26 -12.53 15.75
C PRO A 112 -2.09 -11.63 16.14
N GLY A 113 -2.13 -11.07 17.30
CA GLY A 113 -1.07 -10.17 17.75
C GLY A 113 -1.31 -8.71 17.43
N ARG A 114 -2.30 -8.40 16.63
CA ARG A 114 -2.69 -7.02 16.38
C ARG A 114 -3.49 -6.50 17.57
N LYS A 115 -3.11 -5.31 18.04
CA LYS A 115 -3.83 -4.63 19.13
C LYS A 115 -4.56 -3.43 18.58
N ASN A 116 -5.75 -3.23 19.06
CA ASN A 116 -6.52 -2.06 18.70
C ASN A 116 -6.09 -0.85 19.51
#